data_c1398698e9885b1e6b083b5cb31bd020
#
_entry.id   c1398698e9885b1e6b083b5cb31bd020
#
_cell.length_a   1.000
_cell.length_b   1.000
_cell.length_c   1.000
_cell.angle_alpha   90.00
_cell.angle_beta   90.00
_cell.angle_gamma   90.00
#
_symmetry.space_group_name_H-M   'P 1'
#
loop_
_entity.id
_entity.type
_entity.pdbx_description
1 polymer ?
#
loop_
_entity_poly.entity_id
_entity_poly.type
_entity_poly.pdbx_seq_one_letter_code
_entity_poly.pdbx_strand_id
1 'polypeptide(L)'
;VLMNLVSELIIAKNGLVSLNAGGSREAGKSNSNFNEQIEYLERVTTNLHESVMKVRMMPIESVVNKFPRMIRDLSKKLDKKMELYMTGEETELDRTVIDEIGDPLMHLLRNSADHGLESNEERVKAGKPEVGSIFLDAYQDGNNVVIEVRDDGAGIDLEKVKRKAIEKGNITEEQAETMTDNDLIALL
;
A
#
# COMPACT_ATOMS: atom_id res chain seq x y z
N VAL A 1 6.60 26.77 -7.23
CA VAL A 1 6.83 25.65 -8.16
C VAL A 1 5.60 25.48 -9.07
N LEU A 2 4.41 25.21 -8.54
CA LEU A 2 3.19 24.92 -9.32
C LEU A 2 2.83 26.02 -10.32
N MET A 3 2.87 27.31 -9.91
CA MET A 3 2.60 28.45 -10.79
C MET A 3 3.58 28.55 -11.96
N ASN A 4 4.86 28.21 -11.73
CA ASN A 4 5.85 28.21 -12.81
C ASN A 4 5.54 27.12 -13.84
N LEU A 5 5.18 25.90 -13.40
CA LEU A 5 4.81 24.81 -14.29
C LEU A 5 3.53 25.10 -15.08
N VAL A 6 2.54 25.77 -14.48
CA VAL A 6 1.35 26.25 -15.21
C VAL A 6 1.73 27.27 -16.28
N SER A 7 2.64 28.20 -15.96
CA SER A 7 3.12 29.18 -16.93
C SER A 7 3.87 28.52 -18.09
N GLU A 8 4.73 27.53 -17.80
CA GLU A 8 5.43 26.75 -18.82
C GLU A 8 4.46 25.94 -19.70
N LEU A 9 3.42 25.34 -19.11
CA LEU A 9 2.37 24.66 -19.86
C LEU A 9 1.63 25.58 -20.83
N ILE A 10 1.33 26.80 -20.40
CA ILE A 10 0.70 27.83 -21.24
C ILE A 10 1.64 28.23 -22.41
N ILE A 11 2.93 28.35 -22.14
CA ILE A 11 3.94 28.68 -23.16
C ILE A 11 4.04 27.54 -24.18
N ALA A 12 4.17 26.30 -23.72
CA ALA A 12 4.22 25.12 -24.59
C ALA A 12 2.97 24.98 -25.47
N LYS A 13 1.78 25.14 -24.87
CA LYS A 13 0.52 25.18 -25.59
C LYS A 13 0.49 26.25 -26.68
N ASN A 14 0.90 27.46 -26.35
CA ASN A 14 0.92 28.58 -27.30
C ASN A 14 1.93 28.33 -28.43
N GLY A 15 3.07 27.69 -28.16
CA GLY A 15 4.03 27.27 -29.17
C GLY A 15 3.41 26.26 -30.16
N LEU A 16 2.70 25.26 -29.69
CA LEU A 16 1.97 24.29 -30.55
C LEU A 16 0.91 24.96 -31.41
N VAL A 17 0.12 25.88 -30.84
CA VAL A 17 -0.91 26.64 -31.57
C VAL A 17 -0.27 27.49 -32.67
N SER A 18 0.87 28.13 -32.40
CA SER A 18 1.60 28.91 -33.38
C SER A 18 2.13 28.08 -34.55
N LEU A 19 2.67 26.87 -34.25
CA LEU A 19 3.13 25.94 -35.29
C LEU A 19 1.98 25.43 -36.17
N ASN A 20 0.83 25.20 -35.59
CA ASN A 20 -0.38 24.76 -36.34
C ASN A 20 -0.96 25.92 -37.18
N ALA A 21 -0.90 27.15 -36.72
CA ALA A 21 -1.40 28.32 -37.46
C ALA A 21 -0.46 28.73 -38.63
N GLY A 22 0.83 28.38 -38.54
CA GLY A 22 1.83 28.60 -39.60
C GLY A 22 1.88 27.58 -40.72
N GLY A 23 0.95 26.61 -40.70
CA GLY A 23 0.90 25.46 -41.60
C GLY A 23 0.70 25.80 -43.07
N SER A 24 1.79 26.03 -43.75
CA SER A 24 1.97 25.80 -45.20
C SER A 24 3.36 26.32 -45.62
N ARG A 25 4.31 25.43 -45.82
CA ARG A 25 5.53 25.57 -46.63
C ARG A 25 6.81 25.15 -45.91
N GLU A 26 6.98 23.92 -45.67
CA GLU A 26 8.24 23.15 -45.53
C GLU A 26 7.98 21.89 -44.63
N ALA A 27 7.47 20.86 -45.25
CA ALA A 27 6.97 19.69 -44.54
C ALA A 27 8.03 18.91 -43.72
N GLY A 28 9.31 19.14 -43.93
CA GLY A 28 10.36 18.37 -43.24
C GLY A 28 10.83 18.99 -41.92
N LYS A 29 10.95 20.32 -41.84
CA LYS A 29 11.38 21.05 -40.62
C LYS A 29 10.21 21.32 -39.67
N SER A 30 8.98 21.40 -40.17
CA SER A 30 7.78 21.59 -39.37
C SER A 30 7.47 20.41 -38.46
N ASN A 31 7.68 19.17 -38.95
CA ASN A 31 7.43 17.97 -38.15
C ASN A 31 8.43 17.79 -36.99
N SER A 32 9.71 18.16 -37.18
CA SER A 32 10.71 18.07 -36.12
C SER A 32 10.38 19.06 -34.98
N ASN A 33 10.08 20.32 -35.32
CA ASN A 33 9.72 21.33 -34.33
C ASN A 33 8.39 21.02 -33.61
N PHE A 34 7.44 20.41 -34.32
CA PHE A 34 6.17 19.98 -33.72
C PHE A 34 6.40 18.85 -32.72
N ASN A 35 7.17 17.82 -33.06
CA ASN A 35 7.51 16.74 -32.14
C ASN A 35 8.26 17.22 -30.89
N GLU A 36 9.21 18.14 -31.07
CA GLU A 36 9.95 18.76 -29.96
C GLU A 36 9.02 19.49 -28.99
N GLN A 37 8.01 20.20 -29.52
CA GLN A 37 7.01 20.89 -28.69
C GLN A 37 6.05 19.89 -27.99
N ILE A 38 5.71 18.78 -28.61
CA ILE A 38 4.94 17.69 -27.97
C ILE A 38 5.71 17.09 -26.81
N GLU A 39 6.98 16.70 -27.04
CA GLU A 39 7.84 16.13 -25.98
C GLU A 39 8.02 17.12 -24.81
N TYR A 40 8.19 18.39 -25.12
CA TYR A 40 8.25 19.43 -24.09
C TYR A 40 6.95 19.54 -23.31
N LEU A 41 5.80 19.51 -23.97
CA LEU A 41 4.48 19.54 -23.34
C LEU A 41 4.26 18.33 -22.43
N GLU A 42 4.60 17.12 -22.89
CA GLU A 42 4.52 15.91 -22.10
C GLU A 42 5.37 16.01 -20.83
N ARG A 43 6.61 16.48 -20.94
CA ARG A 43 7.50 16.67 -19.78
C ARG A 43 6.93 17.69 -18.79
N VAL A 44 6.44 18.83 -19.26
CA VAL A 44 5.83 19.85 -18.39
C VAL A 44 4.57 19.32 -17.72
N THR A 45 3.74 18.56 -18.45
CA THR A 45 2.51 17.97 -17.90
C THR A 45 2.83 16.92 -16.85
N THR A 46 3.85 16.09 -17.07
CA THR A 46 4.32 15.10 -16.09
C THR A 46 4.83 15.80 -14.81
N ASN A 47 5.69 16.80 -14.94
CA ASN A 47 6.21 17.57 -13.82
C ASN A 47 5.09 18.28 -13.03
N LEU A 48 4.07 18.79 -13.75
CA LEU A 48 2.90 19.40 -13.13
C LEU A 48 2.10 18.36 -12.32
N HIS A 49 1.86 17.20 -12.92
CA HIS A 49 1.17 16.09 -12.25
C HIS A 49 1.90 15.66 -10.97
N GLU A 50 3.21 15.42 -11.05
CA GLU A 50 4.04 15.09 -9.90
C GLU A 50 4.00 16.17 -8.81
N SER A 51 4.05 17.45 -9.21
CA SER A 51 3.99 18.56 -8.26
C SER A 51 2.63 18.68 -7.58
N VAL A 52 1.54 18.39 -8.29
CA VAL A 52 0.18 18.35 -7.73
C VAL A 52 0.05 17.16 -6.77
N MET A 53 0.53 16.00 -7.17
CA MET A 53 0.53 14.80 -6.32
C MET A 53 1.31 15.04 -5.03
N LYS A 54 2.49 15.67 -5.13
CA LYS A 54 3.33 15.98 -3.96
C LYS A 54 2.66 16.91 -2.95
N VAL A 55 1.79 17.82 -3.39
CA VAL A 55 0.99 18.70 -2.48
C VAL A 55 -0.12 17.91 -1.76
N ARG A 56 -0.54 16.78 -2.32
CA ARG A 56 -1.59 15.92 -1.73
C ARG A 56 -1.05 14.82 -0.83
N MET A 57 0.27 14.63 -0.79
CA MET A 57 0.89 13.63 0.06
C MET A 57 0.74 14.00 1.53
N MET A 58 0.45 13.01 2.35
CA MET A 58 0.31 13.12 3.80
C MET A 58 1.02 11.95 4.47
N PRO A 59 1.63 12.14 5.66
CA PRO A 59 2.21 11.06 6.44
C PRO A 59 1.15 10.03 6.84
N ILE A 60 1.53 8.74 6.80
CA ILE A 60 0.66 7.65 7.25
C ILE A 60 0.35 7.74 8.75
N GLU A 61 1.16 8.48 9.51
CA GLU A 61 0.97 8.78 10.93
C GLU A 61 -0.47 9.16 11.27
N SER A 62 -1.12 9.95 10.40
CA SER A 62 -2.52 10.38 10.58
C SER A 62 -3.51 9.20 10.71
N VAL A 63 -3.19 8.06 10.12
CA VAL A 63 -4.00 6.82 10.19
C VAL A 63 -3.55 5.92 11.32
N VAL A 64 -2.24 5.71 11.47
CA VAL A 64 -1.69 4.68 12.36
C VAL A 64 -1.70 5.09 13.83
N ASN A 65 -1.77 6.38 14.15
CA ASN A 65 -1.79 6.90 15.52
C ASN A 65 -2.88 6.29 16.44
N LYS A 66 -3.96 5.79 15.88
CA LYS A 66 -5.05 5.14 16.62
C LYS A 66 -4.78 3.67 16.98
N PHE A 67 -3.83 3.02 16.30
CA PHE A 67 -3.59 1.58 16.43
C PHE A 67 -3.00 1.15 17.78
N PRO A 68 -2.07 1.87 18.42
CA PRO A 68 -1.58 1.51 19.75
C PRO A 68 -2.69 1.41 20.79
N ARG A 69 -3.66 2.33 20.74
CA ARG A 69 -4.82 2.28 21.64
C ARG A 69 -5.69 1.07 21.34
N MET A 70 -5.96 0.81 20.05
CA MET A 70 -6.76 -0.35 19.61
C MET A 70 -6.12 -1.68 20.08
N ILE A 71 -4.81 -1.85 19.89
CA ILE A 71 -4.08 -3.06 20.31
C ILE A 71 -4.12 -3.22 21.83
N ARG A 72 -3.99 -2.15 22.61
CA ARG A 72 -4.15 -2.17 24.06
C ARG A 72 -5.54 -2.63 24.51
N ASP A 73 -6.58 -2.16 23.81
CA ASP A 73 -7.96 -2.54 24.11
C ASP A 73 -8.22 -4.01 23.72
N LEU A 74 -7.65 -4.47 22.58
CA LEU A 74 -7.68 -5.88 22.16
C LEU A 74 -6.92 -6.78 23.14
N SER A 75 -5.75 -6.38 23.60
CA SER A 75 -4.96 -7.09 24.61
C SER A 75 -5.80 -7.41 25.84
N LYS A 76 -6.52 -6.43 26.35
CA LYS A 76 -7.40 -6.60 27.51
C LYS A 76 -8.60 -7.50 27.20
N LYS A 77 -9.21 -7.33 26.02
CA LYS A 77 -10.39 -8.10 25.61
C LYS A 77 -10.10 -9.57 25.37
N LEU A 78 -8.93 -9.88 24.80
CA LEU A 78 -8.49 -11.23 24.45
C LEU A 78 -7.70 -11.91 25.57
N ASP A 79 -7.39 -11.17 26.65
CA ASP A 79 -6.54 -11.62 27.75
C ASP A 79 -5.15 -12.12 27.25
N LYS A 80 -4.63 -11.42 26.21
CA LYS A 80 -3.32 -11.71 25.61
C LYS A 80 -2.40 -10.53 25.83
N LYS A 81 -1.19 -10.77 26.29
CA LYS A 81 -0.15 -9.74 26.37
C LYS A 81 0.44 -9.52 24.99
N MET A 82 0.34 -8.31 24.46
CA MET A 82 0.86 -7.96 23.13
C MET A 82 1.32 -6.52 23.07
N GLU A 83 2.31 -6.27 22.21
CA GLU A 83 2.86 -4.96 21.92
C GLU A 83 2.85 -4.71 20.40
N LEU A 84 2.60 -3.44 20.02
CA LEU A 84 2.67 -2.98 18.64
C LEU A 84 3.93 -2.13 18.48
N TYR A 85 4.75 -2.49 17.51
CA TYR A 85 5.91 -1.76 17.05
C TYR A 85 5.59 -1.16 15.68
N MET A 86 5.84 0.15 15.54
CA MET A 86 5.57 0.85 14.28
C MET A 86 6.84 1.56 13.83
N THR A 87 7.11 1.50 12.52
CA THR A 87 8.20 2.23 11.86
C THR A 87 7.74 2.86 10.57
N GLY A 88 8.38 3.97 10.16
CA GLY A 88 8.07 4.65 8.91
C GLY A 88 6.75 5.42 8.93
N GLU A 89 6.32 5.90 10.08
CA GLU A 89 5.09 6.69 10.25
C GLU A 89 5.11 8.00 9.43
N GLU A 90 6.32 8.49 9.11
CA GLU A 90 6.57 9.65 8.26
C GLU A 90 6.40 9.36 6.76
N THR A 91 6.21 8.10 6.35
CA THR A 91 6.05 7.73 4.94
C THR A 91 4.81 8.41 4.35
N GLU A 92 5.02 9.12 3.26
CA GLU A 92 3.98 9.93 2.61
C GLU A 92 3.17 9.10 1.61
N LEU A 93 1.84 9.26 1.67
CA LEU A 93 0.87 8.66 0.76
C LEU A 93 -0.10 9.71 0.23
N ASP A 94 -0.69 9.46 -0.94
CA ASP A 94 -1.79 10.29 -1.43
C ASP A 94 -2.96 10.26 -0.44
N ARG A 95 -3.58 11.42 -0.24
CA ARG A 95 -4.68 11.59 0.69
C ARG A 95 -5.83 10.61 0.47
N THR A 96 -6.15 10.29 -0.79
CA THR A 96 -7.24 9.32 -1.08
C THR A 96 -6.90 7.92 -0.60
N VAL A 97 -5.63 7.51 -0.72
CA VAL A 97 -5.15 6.23 -0.18
C VAL A 97 -5.18 6.24 1.34
N ILE A 98 -4.75 7.36 1.97
CA ILE A 98 -4.81 7.55 3.43
C ILE A 98 -6.25 7.36 3.96
N ASP A 99 -7.23 7.92 3.27
CA ASP A 99 -8.63 7.84 3.69
C ASP A 99 -9.19 6.40 3.59
N GLU A 100 -8.67 5.57 2.67
CA GLU A 100 -9.16 4.22 2.41
C GLU A 100 -8.38 3.11 3.14
N ILE A 101 -7.08 3.33 3.46
CA ILE A 101 -6.21 2.25 3.97
C ILE A 101 -6.44 1.93 5.46
N GLY A 102 -7.05 2.85 6.19
CA GLY A 102 -7.19 2.75 7.64
C GLY A 102 -7.95 1.51 8.11
N ASP A 103 -9.06 1.19 7.46
CA ASP A 103 -9.90 0.04 7.81
C ASP A 103 -9.25 -1.30 7.44
N PRO A 104 -8.66 -1.48 6.23
CA PRO A 104 -7.85 -2.66 5.92
C PRO A 104 -6.73 -2.91 6.93
N LEU A 105 -5.92 -1.90 7.26
CA LEU A 105 -4.83 -2.05 8.23
C LEU A 105 -5.35 -2.44 9.63
N MET A 106 -6.43 -1.81 10.07
CA MET A 106 -7.07 -2.14 11.34
C MET A 106 -7.55 -3.61 11.36
N HIS A 107 -8.05 -4.11 10.23
CA HIS A 107 -8.47 -5.50 10.09
C HIS A 107 -7.29 -6.47 10.15
N LEU A 108 -6.19 -6.17 9.47
CA LEU A 108 -4.96 -6.97 9.52
C LEU A 108 -4.39 -7.04 10.94
N LEU A 109 -4.25 -5.90 11.61
CA LEU A 109 -3.76 -5.85 12.99
C LEU A 109 -4.67 -6.64 13.96
N ARG A 110 -5.99 -6.58 13.75
CA ARG A 110 -6.94 -7.37 14.54
C ARG A 110 -6.76 -8.87 14.27
N ASN A 111 -6.56 -9.28 13.03
CA ASN A 111 -6.31 -10.68 12.69
C ASN A 111 -5.02 -11.19 13.33
N SER A 112 -3.95 -10.42 13.31
CA SER A 112 -2.70 -10.74 14.01
C SER A 112 -2.93 -10.90 15.51
N ALA A 113 -3.66 -9.99 16.14
CA ALA A 113 -3.95 -10.03 17.59
C ALA A 113 -4.85 -11.22 17.99
N ASP A 114 -5.91 -11.47 17.23
CA ASP A 114 -6.94 -12.47 17.57
C ASP A 114 -6.50 -13.88 17.16
N HIS A 115 -6.07 -14.03 15.93
CA HIS A 115 -5.78 -15.31 15.30
C HIS A 115 -4.30 -15.62 15.11
N GLY A 116 -3.45 -14.60 14.93
CA GLY A 116 -2.01 -14.77 14.77
C GLY A 116 -1.31 -15.15 16.06
N LEU A 117 -1.50 -14.34 17.11
CA LEU A 117 -0.85 -14.55 18.40
C LEU A 117 -1.53 -15.66 19.21
N GLU A 118 -0.71 -16.55 19.80
CA GLU A 118 -1.15 -17.57 20.75
C GLU A 118 -1.50 -16.94 22.11
N SER A 119 -2.17 -17.71 22.99
CA SER A 119 -2.34 -17.33 24.38
C SER A 119 -1.00 -17.21 25.12
N ASN A 120 -0.94 -16.42 26.19
CA ASN A 120 0.27 -16.22 26.98
C ASN A 120 0.90 -17.56 27.44
N GLU A 121 0.05 -18.50 27.89
CA GLU A 121 0.49 -19.80 28.32
C GLU A 121 1.05 -20.68 27.19
N GLU A 122 0.41 -20.65 26.01
CA GLU A 122 0.87 -21.40 24.83
C GLU A 122 2.20 -20.89 24.33
N ARG A 123 2.41 -19.54 24.32
CA ARG A 123 3.69 -18.93 23.96
C ARG A 123 4.81 -19.37 24.88
N VAL A 124 4.60 -19.32 26.20
CA VAL A 124 5.59 -19.76 27.18
C VAL A 124 5.90 -21.25 27.02
N LYS A 125 4.89 -22.10 26.82
CA LYS A 125 5.08 -23.55 26.55
C LYS A 125 5.86 -23.81 25.27
N ALA A 126 5.69 -22.97 24.25
CA ALA A 126 6.46 -23.03 23.00
C ALA A 126 7.87 -22.40 23.10
N GLY A 127 8.28 -21.92 24.27
CA GLY A 127 9.59 -21.27 24.48
C GLY A 127 9.69 -19.86 23.92
N LYS A 128 8.55 -19.22 23.57
CA LYS A 128 8.47 -17.82 23.11
C LYS A 128 8.31 -16.85 24.30
N PRO A 129 8.62 -15.57 24.11
CA PRO A 129 8.28 -14.54 25.08
C PRO A 129 6.78 -14.53 25.36
N GLU A 130 6.38 -14.31 26.61
CA GLU A 130 4.98 -14.23 27.01
C GLU A 130 4.21 -13.12 26.25
N VAL A 131 4.88 -11.99 26.01
CA VAL A 131 4.34 -10.87 25.25
C VAL A 131 4.49 -11.15 23.75
N GLY A 132 3.40 -11.15 23.02
CA GLY A 132 3.40 -11.24 21.56
C GLY A 132 3.75 -9.90 20.92
N SER A 133 4.42 -9.93 19.78
CA SER A 133 4.85 -8.73 19.06
C SER A 133 4.11 -8.65 17.72
N ILE A 134 3.55 -7.46 17.44
CA ILE A 134 2.97 -7.12 16.15
C ILE A 134 3.79 -5.95 15.59
N PHE A 135 4.16 -6.02 14.32
CA PHE A 135 4.96 -5.01 13.64
C PHE A 135 4.14 -4.39 12.50
N LEU A 136 4.20 -3.09 12.39
CA LEU A 136 3.65 -2.31 11.27
C LEU A 136 4.78 -1.45 10.73
N ASP A 137 5.27 -1.80 9.56
CA ASP A 137 6.39 -1.13 8.92
C ASP A 137 5.91 -0.48 7.61
N ALA A 138 6.18 0.81 7.43
CA ALA A 138 5.89 1.53 6.19
C ALA A 138 7.19 2.09 5.61
N TYR A 139 7.41 1.88 4.31
CA TYR A 139 8.61 2.37 3.63
C TYR A 139 8.38 2.53 2.15
N GLN A 140 9.25 3.31 1.52
CA GLN A 140 9.22 3.51 0.07
C GLN A 140 10.15 2.50 -0.60
N ASP A 141 9.62 1.77 -1.59
CA ASP A 141 10.37 0.87 -2.45
C ASP A 141 10.21 1.29 -3.91
N GLY A 142 11.19 2.03 -4.42
CA GLY A 142 11.14 2.63 -5.75
C GLY A 142 9.97 3.62 -5.87
N ASN A 143 9.04 3.33 -6.77
CA ASN A 143 7.83 4.14 -7.01
C ASN A 143 6.62 3.67 -6.18
N ASN A 144 6.78 2.64 -5.36
CA ASN A 144 5.72 2.08 -4.54
C ASN A 144 5.95 2.41 -3.07
N VAL A 145 4.87 2.52 -2.32
CA VAL A 145 4.90 2.49 -0.85
C VAL A 145 4.48 1.11 -0.41
N VAL A 146 5.31 0.49 0.42
CA VAL A 146 5.05 -0.81 1.03
C VAL A 146 4.62 -0.59 2.47
N ILE A 147 3.52 -1.23 2.85
CA ILE A 147 3.05 -1.28 4.23
C ILE A 147 2.96 -2.75 4.60
N GLU A 148 3.76 -3.14 5.57
CA GLU A 148 3.89 -4.51 6.02
C GLU A 148 3.32 -4.66 7.43
N VAL A 149 2.46 -5.67 7.62
CA VAL A 149 1.98 -6.09 8.95
C VAL A 149 2.49 -7.50 9.20
N ARG A 150 3.21 -7.67 10.30
CA ARG A 150 3.82 -8.93 10.70
C ARG A 150 3.58 -9.19 12.17
N ASP A 151 3.44 -10.45 12.55
CA ASP A 151 3.40 -10.89 13.95
C ASP A 151 4.39 -12.05 14.21
N ASP A 152 4.68 -12.30 15.48
CA ASP A 152 5.53 -13.40 15.93
C ASP A 152 4.71 -14.58 16.47
N GLY A 153 3.45 -14.68 16.02
CA GLY A 153 2.50 -15.71 16.45
C GLY A 153 2.77 -17.10 15.87
N ALA A 154 1.72 -17.94 15.90
CA ALA A 154 1.81 -19.35 15.48
C ALA A 154 1.96 -19.53 13.96
N GLY A 155 1.74 -18.47 13.17
CA GLY A 155 1.66 -18.53 11.72
C GLY A 155 0.32 -19.11 11.25
N ILE A 156 0.26 -19.45 9.96
CA ILE A 156 -0.94 -19.96 9.32
C ILE A 156 -0.96 -21.49 9.45
N ASP A 157 -1.99 -22.03 10.11
CA ASP A 157 -2.26 -23.46 10.15
C ASP A 157 -2.92 -23.90 8.82
N LEU A 158 -2.10 -24.36 7.89
CA LEU A 158 -2.55 -24.76 6.55
C LEU A 158 -3.54 -25.93 6.60
N GLU A 159 -3.42 -26.87 7.55
CA GLU A 159 -4.36 -27.96 7.71
C GLU A 159 -5.74 -27.45 8.16
N LYS A 160 -5.78 -26.44 9.00
CA LYS A 160 -7.03 -25.79 9.42
C LYS A 160 -7.66 -24.99 8.28
N VAL A 161 -6.85 -24.31 7.46
CA VAL A 161 -7.31 -23.61 6.25
C VAL A 161 -7.92 -24.61 5.28
N LYS A 162 -7.22 -25.71 5.00
CA LYS A 162 -7.66 -26.80 4.12
C LYS A 162 -9.02 -27.36 4.55
N ARG A 163 -9.16 -27.72 5.82
CA ARG A 163 -10.42 -28.23 6.37
C ARG A 163 -11.57 -27.24 6.22
N LYS A 164 -11.34 -25.97 6.60
CA LYS A 164 -12.37 -24.93 6.47
C LYS A 164 -12.77 -24.67 5.02
N ALA A 165 -11.82 -24.73 4.07
CA ALA A 165 -12.11 -24.53 2.66
C ALA A 165 -12.97 -25.68 2.09
N ILE A 166 -12.73 -26.92 2.53
CA ILE A 166 -13.57 -28.09 2.19
C ILE A 166 -14.96 -27.96 2.81
N GLU A 167 -15.05 -27.63 4.11
CA GLU A 167 -16.33 -27.44 4.82
C GLU A 167 -17.21 -26.35 4.17
N LYS A 168 -16.60 -25.27 3.68
CA LYS A 168 -17.31 -24.20 2.97
C LYS A 168 -17.62 -24.51 1.51
N GLY A 169 -17.14 -25.65 0.98
CA GLY A 169 -17.33 -26.06 -0.41
C GLY A 169 -16.52 -25.25 -1.43
N ASN A 170 -15.49 -24.53 -0.98
CA ASN A 170 -14.61 -23.77 -1.87
C ASN A 170 -13.69 -24.66 -2.68
N ILE A 171 -13.32 -25.82 -2.13
CA ILE A 171 -12.48 -26.84 -2.77
C ILE A 171 -13.00 -28.24 -2.42
N THR A 172 -12.71 -29.23 -3.27
CA THR A 172 -12.94 -30.65 -3.00
C THR A 172 -11.77 -31.27 -2.25
N GLU A 173 -11.99 -32.42 -1.60
CA GLU A 173 -10.90 -33.17 -0.94
C GLU A 173 -9.78 -33.53 -1.93
N GLU A 174 -10.14 -33.95 -3.15
CA GLU A 174 -9.18 -34.31 -4.20
C GLU A 174 -8.34 -33.07 -4.64
N GLN A 175 -8.97 -31.89 -4.75
CA GLN A 175 -8.25 -30.64 -5.04
C GLN A 175 -7.30 -30.27 -3.89
N ALA A 176 -7.75 -30.43 -2.66
CA ALA A 176 -6.97 -30.11 -1.48
C ALA A 176 -5.70 -30.98 -1.31
N GLU A 177 -5.67 -32.21 -1.86
CA GLU A 177 -4.48 -33.06 -1.83
C GLU A 177 -3.40 -32.64 -2.83
N THR A 178 -3.78 -31.94 -3.90
CA THR A 178 -2.87 -31.50 -4.98
C THR A 178 -2.43 -30.04 -4.83
N MET A 179 -3.03 -29.28 -3.92
CA MET A 179 -2.71 -27.87 -3.69
C MET A 179 -1.38 -27.68 -2.97
N THR A 180 -0.62 -26.70 -3.42
CA THR A 180 0.59 -26.23 -2.71
C THR A 180 0.21 -25.33 -1.52
N ASP A 181 1.16 -25.12 -0.59
CA ASP A 181 0.98 -24.21 0.53
C ASP A 181 0.57 -22.80 0.07
N ASN A 182 1.14 -22.32 -1.03
CA ASN A 182 0.79 -21.02 -1.62
C ASN A 182 -0.66 -20.99 -2.15
N ASP A 183 -1.13 -22.10 -2.73
CA ASP A 183 -2.52 -22.19 -3.19
C ASP A 183 -3.50 -22.19 -2.01
N LEU A 184 -3.13 -22.85 -0.90
CA LEU A 184 -3.94 -22.85 0.34
C LEU A 184 -3.98 -21.46 0.99
N ILE A 185 -2.85 -20.72 1.00
CA ILE A 185 -2.79 -19.35 1.51
C ILE A 185 -3.67 -18.42 0.68
N ALA A 186 -3.73 -18.62 -0.64
CA ALA A 186 -4.57 -17.82 -1.53
C ALA A 186 -6.09 -18.00 -1.31
N LEU A 187 -6.51 -18.98 -0.49
CA LEU A 187 -7.91 -19.21 -0.12
C LEU A 187 -8.36 -18.41 1.11
N LEU A 188 -7.44 -17.71 1.79
CA LEU A 188 -7.73 -16.89 2.97
C LEU A 188 -8.30 -15.53 2.59
#